data_0323f713ca38a1dfd815afc2d36b9b5b
#
_entry.id   0323f713ca38a1dfd815afc2d36b9b5b
#
_cell.length_a   1.000
_cell.length_b   1.000
_cell.length_c   1.000
_cell.angle_alpha   90.00
_cell.angle_beta   90.00
_cell.angle_gamma   90.00
#
_symmetry.space_group_name_H-M   'P 1'
#
loop_
_entity.id
_entity.type
_entity.pdbx_description
1 polymer ?
#
loop_
_entity_poly.entity_id
_entity_poly.type
_entity_poly.pdbx_seq_one_letter_code
_entity_poly.pdbx_strand_id
1 'polypeptide(L)'
;MRPTALALVAILLAGCAHTPPVVPKVDLHDRLLTLDTHLDTPLHFGRAGWVFGDRHTLASDLVQVDLPRMEDGNLDGGFFVIYTAQGPLDAAGYAAARVFALKRSDEIDATVARFPDRIRPASSAAEARRLNAQGRLIAFKSMENSYPLGEDLSLLAEFHRRGVRLAGPVHGANNQFADSATDKPRWNGLSPLGRLWVSDMNRLGIVIDASHASDATFDQLIALSTSPMLLSHSGSRAMFDHPRNLDDARIRKLAAAGGAICFSTIFLADLKLGPERAALFEKFEQINQLTPAEQADLTTRWRALDTTEPLWAADFERYFAALLHVIKVAGVDHVCFGADWDGGGGLVGIEDIADHPKITARLKAAGFSDTDLAKMWGGNVLRIMDQTQALAGPP
;
A
#
# COMPACT_ATOMS: atom_id res chain seq x y z
N MET A 1 -34.69 -3.91 -75.32
CA MET A 1 -33.61 -3.54 -74.51
C MET A 1 -34.14 -3.51 -73.06
N ARG A 2 -33.78 -4.47 -72.18
CA ARG A 2 -34.20 -4.56 -70.83
C ARG A 2 -33.02 -4.06 -69.95
N PRO A 3 -33.22 -3.24 -68.89
CA PRO A 3 -32.17 -2.89 -67.99
C PRO A 3 -32.05 -3.96 -66.91
N THR A 4 -30.81 -4.40 -66.63
CA THR A 4 -30.40 -5.30 -65.58
C THR A 4 -30.25 -4.50 -64.27
N ALA A 5 -30.99 -4.89 -63.27
CA ALA A 5 -30.84 -4.35 -61.90
C ALA A 5 -29.69 -5.06 -61.17
N LEU A 6 -28.71 -4.31 -60.75
CA LEU A 6 -27.64 -4.78 -59.82
C LEU A 6 -28.17 -4.72 -58.37
N ALA A 7 -28.25 -5.88 -57.74
CA ALA A 7 -28.55 -5.95 -56.31
C ALA A 7 -27.25 -5.84 -55.52
N LEU A 8 -27.12 -4.80 -54.67
CA LEU A 8 -26.05 -4.62 -53.69
C LEU A 8 -26.36 -5.50 -52.48
N VAL A 9 -25.55 -6.52 -52.24
CA VAL A 9 -25.60 -7.31 -50.99
C VAL A 9 -24.71 -6.63 -49.96
N ALA A 10 -25.33 -6.01 -48.95
CA ALA A 10 -24.63 -5.50 -47.77
C ALA A 10 -24.34 -6.66 -46.81
N ILE A 11 -23.06 -7.02 -46.65
CA ILE A 11 -22.61 -7.98 -45.64
C ILE A 11 -22.46 -7.22 -44.32
N LEU A 12 -23.38 -7.44 -43.40
CA LEU A 12 -23.27 -7.04 -41.99
C LEU A 12 -22.25 -7.94 -41.30
N LEU A 13 -21.05 -7.44 -41.10
CA LEU A 13 -20.07 -8.05 -40.18
C LEU A 13 -20.54 -7.80 -38.73
N ALA A 14 -21.24 -8.78 -38.15
CA ALA A 14 -21.48 -8.82 -36.73
C ALA A 14 -20.15 -9.15 -36.03
N GLY A 15 -19.50 -8.14 -35.49
CA GLY A 15 -18.34 -8.29 -34.60
C GLY A 15 -18.79 -8.99 -33.32
N CYS A 16 -18.52 -10.29 -33.21
CA CYS A 16 -18.63 -11.00 -31.95
C CYS A 16 -17.55 -10.43 -31.01
N ALA A 17 -17.94 -9.60 -30.03
CA ALA A 17 -17.11 -9.28 -28.92
C ALA A 17 -16.81 -10.60 -28.19
N HIS A 18 -15.59 -11.11 -28.35
CA HIS A 18 -15.07 -12.20 -27.51
C HIS A 18 -14.87 -11.65 -26.11
N THR A 19 -15.82 -11.88 -25.21
CA THR A 19 -15.55 -11.87 -23.79
C THR A 19 -14.61 -13.05 -23.52
N PRO A 20 -13.41 -12.82 -22.96
CA PRO A 20 -12.53 -13.91 -22.59
C PRO A 20 -13.28 -14.85 -21.62
N PRO A 21 -13.11 -16.18 -21.74
CA PRO A 21 -13.75 -17.12 -20.85
C PRO A 21 -13.33 -16.79 -19.41
N VAL A 22 -14.32 -16.59 -18.53
CA VAL A 22 -14.10 -16.51 -17.10
C VAL A 22 -13.58 -17.88 -16.69
N VAL A 23 -12.26 -17.98 -16.44
CA VAL A 23 -11.66 -19.18 -15.84
C VAL A 23 -12.31 -19.33 -14.47
N PRO A 24 -12.93 -20.46 -14.14
CA PRO A 24 -13.54 -20.63 -12.83
C PRO A 24 -12.45 -20.48 -11.76
N LYS A 25 -12.60 -19.54 -10.85
CA LYS A 25 -11.72 -19.40 -9.67
C LYS A 25 -11.81 -20.68 -8.86
N VAL A 26 -10.77 -21.48 -8.88
CA VAL A 26 -10.77 -22.87 -8.34
C VAL A 26 -10.30 -22.89 -6.89
N ASP A 27 -9.42 -21.96 -6.48
CA ASP A 27 -8.90 -21.86 -5.12
C ASP A 27 -9.72 -20.87 -4.26
N LEU A 28 -9.64 -21.04 -2.93
CA LEU A 28 -10.26 -20.12 -1.98
C LEU A 28 -9.72 -18.71 -2.16
N HIS A 29 -8.40 -18.56 -2.30
CA HIS A 29 -7.76 -17.27 -2.47
C HIS A 29 -8.31 -16.52 -3.70
N ASP A 30 -8.58 -17.25 -4.81
CA ASP A 30 -9.17 -16.70 -6.03
C ASP A 30 -10.61 -16.18 -5.87
N ARG A 31 -11.30 -16.49 -4.79
CA ARG A 31 -12.67 -16.08 -4.53
C ARG A 31 -12.77 -14.93 -3.52
N LEU A 32 -11.66 -14.59 -2.87
CA LEU A 32 -11.59 -13.48 -1.92
C LEU A 32 -11.45 -12.16 -2.69
N LEU A 33 -11.91 -11.06 -2.09
CA LEU A 33 -11.48 -9.73 -2.48
C LEU A 33 -10.22 -9.42 -1.65
N THR A 34 -9.07 -9.36 -2.33
CA THR A 34 -7.77 -9.21 -1.70
C THR A 34 -7.20 -7.82 -1.91
N LEU A 35 -6.78 -7.19 -0.82
CA LEU A 35 -6.17 -5.86 -0.82
C LEU A 35 -4.88 -5.87 -0.02
N ASP A 36 -3.85 -5.19 -0.53
CA ASP A 36 -2.67 -4.80 0.21
C ASP A 36 -2.72 -3.30 0.51
N THR A 37 -2.46 -2.90 1.75
CA THR A 37 -2.61 -1.51 2.17
C THR A 37 -1.37 -0.65 1.97
N HIS A 38 -0.25 -1.24 1.46
CA HIS A 38 0.98 -0.48 1.27
C HIS A 38 1.82 -1.01 0.12
N LEU A 39 1.73 -0.33 -1.02
CA LEU A 39 2.48 -0.64 -2.25
C LEU A 39 3.32 0.57 -2.65
N ASP A 40 4.64 0.51 -2.44
CA ASP A 40 5.58 1.54 -2.90
C ASP A 40 5.94 1.43 -4.38
N THR A 41 5.24 0.58 -5.11
CA THR A 41 5.38 0.40 -6.56
C THR A 41 5.39 1.70 -7.36
N PRO A 42 4.71 2.80 -6.95
CA PRO A 42 4.87 4.09 -7.60
C PRO A 42 6.32 4.60 -7.67
N LEU A 43 7.24 4.06 -6.88
CA LEU A 43 8.68 4.30 -7.01
C LEU A 43 9.20 3.99 -8.41
N HIS A 44 8.61 2.99 -9.09
CA HIS A 44 8.97 2.59 -10.44
C HIS A 44 8.19 3.34 -11.53
N PHE A 45 7.09 4.04 -11.18
CA PHE A 45 6.29 4.77 -12.16
C PHE A 45 7.10 5.95 -12.72
N GLY A 46 7.08 6.09 -14.06
CA GLY A 46 7.94 7.05 -14.75
C GLY A 46 9.40 6.61 -14.95
N ARG A 47 9.80 5.44 -14.47
CA ARG A 47 11.12 4.85 -14.70
C ARG A 47 11.33 4.57 -16.19
N ALA A 48 12.48 4.94 -16.74
CA ALA A 48 12.79 4.77 -18.16
C ALA A 48 12.84 3.25 -18.54
N GLY A 49 12.07 2.89 -19.56
CA GLY A 49 12.00 1.50 -20.03
C GLY A 49 11.19 0.53 -19.18
N TRP A 50 10.59 1.00 -18.09
CA TRP A 50 9.76 0.18 -17.22
C TRP A 50 8.26 0.38 -17.52
N VAL A 51 7.51 -0.72 -17.58
CA VAL A 51 6.06 -0.71 -17.88
C VAL A 51 5.34 -1.59 -16.88
N PHE A 52 4.43 -1.04 -16.11
CA PHE A 52 3.65 -1.75 -15.07
C PHE A 52 2.87 -2.95 -15.60
N GLY A 53 2.53 -2.95 -16.91
CA GLY A 53 1.83 -4.05 -17.57
C GLY A 53 2.72 -5.22 -17.97
N ASP A 54 4.03 -5.06 -17.94
CA ASP A 54 5.01 -6.10 -18.27
C ASP A 54 5.37 -6.90 -17.00
N ARG A 55 5.84 -8.14 -17.19
CA ARG A 55 6.32 -8.96 -16.08
C ARG A 55 7.75 -8.59 -15.72
N HIS A 56 7.94 -8.26 -14.45
CA HIS A 56 9.24 -7.95 -13.85
C HIS A 56 9.66 -9.04 -12.85
N THR A 57 10.87 -8.97 -12.34
CA THR A 57 11.36 -9.85 -11.29
C THR A 57 12.36 -9.12 -10.39
N LEU A 58 12.51 -9.57 -9.15
CA LEU A 58 13.57 -9.10 -8.26
C LEU A 58 14.96 -9.25 -8.88
N ALA A 59 15.17 -10.32 -9.66
CA ALA A 59 16.44 -10.59 -10.29
C ALA A 59 16.76 -9.63 -11.45
N SER A 60 15.75 -9.21 -12.23
CA SER A 60 15.95 -8.36 -13.41
C SER A 60 16.03 -6.87 -13.09
N ASP A 61 15.22 -6.40 -12.13
CA ASP A 61 15.05 -4.97 -11.93
C ASP A 61 14.56 -4.54 -10.52
N LEU A 62 14.63 -5.44 -9.56
CA LEU A 62 14.30 -5.23 -8.14
C LEU A 62 12.82 -4.91 -7.88
N VAL A 63 11.91 -5.29 -8.77
CA VAL A 63 10.48 -5.02 -8.67
C VAL A 63 9.76 -6.19 -8.02
N GLN A 64 8.83 -5.90 -7.11
CA GLN A 64 8.01 -6.92 -6.42
C GLN A 64 6.54 -6.91 -6.89
N VAL A 65 6.08 -5.83 -7.55
CA VAL A 65 4.69 -5.64 -7.97
C VAL A 65 4.59 -5.21 -9.43
N ASP A 66 3.87 -5.97 -10.23
CA ASP A 66 3.44 -5.63 -11.59
C ASP A 66 2.05 -6.24 -11.87
N LEU A 67 1.37 -5.79 -12.92
CA LEU A 67 0.03 -6.31 -13.23
C LEU A 67 0.00 -7.83 -13.44
N PRO A 68 0.93 -8.47 -14.19
CA PRO A 68 0.96 -9.93 -14.32
C PRO A 68 1.09 -10.66 -12.98
N ARG A 69 1.90 -10.14 -12.04
CA ARG A 69 2.07 -10.78 -10.72
C ARG A 69 0.92 -10.48 -9.77
N MET A 70 0.26 -9.31 -9.87
CA MET A 70 -1.02 -9.07 -9.20
C MET A 70 -2.06 -10.13 -9.61
N GLU A 71 -2.12 -10.46 -10.90
CA GLU A 71 -3.02 -11.51 -11.41
C GLU A 71 -2.60 -12.91 -10.94
N ASP A 72 -1.29 -13.25 -10.97
CA ASP A 72 -0.78 -14.54 -10.51
C ASP A 72 -1.00 -14.75 -8.99
N GLY A 73 -0.76 -13.70 -8.20
CA GLY A 73 -0.95 -13.70 -6.76
C GLY A 73 -2.39 -13.44 -6.34
N ASN A 74 -3.27 -13.25 -7.32
CA ASN A 74 -4.66 -12.91 -7.11
C ASN A 74 -4.87 -11.78 -6.10
N LEU A 75 -4.04 -10.73 -6.23
CA LEU A 75 -4.17 -9.47 -5.50
C LEU A 75 -5.12 -8.56 -6.29
N ASP A 76 -6.35 -8.43 -5.83
CA ASP A 76 -7.38 -7.62 -6.50
C ASP A 76 -7.09 -6.12 -6.46
N GLY A 77 -6.23 -5.66 -5.56
CA GLY A 77 -5.83 -4.26 -5.53
C GLY A 77 -5.05 -3.86 -4.28
N GLY A 78 -4.76 -2.57 -4.18
CA GLY A 78 -4.04 -2.04 -3.04
C GLY A 78 -3.93 -0.52 -3.05
N PHE A 79 -3.22 -0.01 -2.04
CA PHE A 79 -2.95 1.39 -1.88
C PHE A 79 -1.58 1.73 -2.47
N PHE A 80 -1.57 2.39 -3.62
CA PHE A 80 -0.37 2.92 -4.25
C PHE A 80 0.07 4.18 -3.51
N VAL A 81 1.28 4.13 -2.97
CA VAL A 81 1.78 5.10 -2.00
C VAL A 81 2.35 6.35 -2.68
N ILE A 82 1.93 7.51 -2.20
CA ILE A 82 2.62 8.78 -2.42
C ILE A 82 3.58 8.94 -1.23
N TYR A 83 4.74 8.28 -1.31
CA TYR A 83 5.82 8.46 -0.35
C TYR A 83 6.58 9.75 -0.64
N THR A 84 6.97 10.46 0.42
CA THR A 84 7.82 11.64 0.32
C THR A 84 8.86 11.62 1.43
N ALA A 85 10.13 11.57 1.04
CA ALA A 85 11.25 11.63 1.97
C ALA A 85 11.22 12.93 2.79
N GLN A 86 11.63 12.82 4.07
CA GLN A 86 11.71 13.96 4.98
C GLN A 86 12.84 14.90 4.57
N GLY A 87 12.51 16.15 4.31
CA GLY A 87 13.45 17.24 4.05
C GLY A 87 13.46 18.28 5.20
N PRO A 88 14.08 19.45 4.98
CA PRO A 88 14.05 20.56 5.93
C PRO A 88 12.63 21.02 6.27
N LEU A 89 12.38 21.31 7.55
CA LEU A 89 11.07 21.79 8.03
C LEU A 89 10.97 23.31 7.82
N ASP A 90 11.03 23.74 6.56
CA ASP A 90 10.92 25.14 6.14
C ASP A 90 10.12 25.26 4.82
N ALA A 91 9.83 26.48 4.42
CA ALA A 91 9.02 26.76 3.25
C ALA A 91 9.60 26.18 1.95
N ALA A 92 10.93 26.14 1.80
CA ALA A 92 11.59 25.59 0.61
C ALA A 92 11.50 24.06 0.57
N GLY A 93 11.74 23.39 1.72
CA GLY A 93 11.58 21.94 1.86
C GLY A 93 10.15 21.49 1.60
N TYR A 94 9.18 22.18 2.20
CA TYR A 94 7.75 21.89 1.97
C TYR A 94 7.35 22.07 0.50
N ALA A 95 7.83 23.14 -0.15
CA ALA A 95 7.52 23.39 -1.56
C ALA A 95 8.11 22.30 -2.48
N ALA A 96 9.35 21.89 -2.25
CA ALA A 96 9.99 20.81 -3.00
C ALA A 96 9.26 19.48 -2.82
N ALA A 97 8.92 19.12 -1.58
CA ALA A 97 8.17 17.91 -1.25
C ALA A 97 6.77 17.90 -1.89
N ARG A 98 6.08 19.04 -1.90
CA ARG A 98 4.78 19.19 -2.56
C ARG A 98 4.85 18.95 -4.06
N VAL A 99 5.82 19.54 -4.74
CA VAL A 99 6.02 19.32 -6.18
C VAL A 99 6.24 17.83 -6.46
N PHE A 100 7.04 17.17 -5.64
CA PHE A 100 7.29 15.73 -5.75
C PHE A 100 6.03 14.90 -5.51
N ALA A 101 5.28 15.16 -4.44
CA ALA A 101 4.07 14.42 -4.10
C ALA A 101 2.96 14.57 -5.18
N LEU A 102 2.78 15.78 -5.73
CA LEU A 102 1.85 16.02 -6.82
C LEU A 102 2.26 15.26 -8.08
N LYS A 103 3.55 15.31 -8.44
CA LYS A 103 4.10 14.52 -9.57
C LYS A 103 3.86 13.03 -9.36
N ARG A 104 4.12 12.49 -8.16
CA ARG A 104 3.88 11.07 -7.85
C ARG A 104 2.39 10.71 -7.98
N SER A 105 1.49 11.57 -7.51
CA SER A 105 0.06 11.38 -7.71
C SER A 105 -0.33 11.32 -9.20
N ASP A 106 0.25 12.20 -10.03
CA ASP A 106 0.00 12.23 -11.48
C ASP A 106 0.59 10.99 -12.17
N GLU A 107 1.76 10.51 -11.74
CA GLU A 107 2.39 9.26 -12.23
C GLU A 107 1.53 8.03 -11.94
N ILE A 108 0.92 7.95 -10.75
CA ILE A 108 -0.04 6.87 -10.42
C ILE A 108 -1.23 6.92 -11.38
N ASP A 109 -1.84 8.09 -11.56
CA ASP A 109 -3.00 8.25 -12.46
C ASP A 109 -2.65 7.88 -13.90
N ALA A 110 -1.53 8.40 -14.41
CA ALA A 110 -1.07 8.13 -15.76
C ALA A 110 -0.77 6.65 -15.99
N THR A 111 -0.16 5.97 -15.01
CA THR A 111 0.17 4.55 -15.10
C THR A 111 -1.10 3.69 -15.09
N VAL A 112 -2.02 3.92 -14.17
CA VAL A 112 -3.30 3.20 -14.09
C VAL A 112 -4.14 3.43 -15.34
N ALA A 113 -4.17 4.65 -15.88
CA ALA A 113 -4.94 4.99 -17.07
C ALA A 113 -4.46 4.27 -18.36
N ARG A 114 -3.22 3.75 -18.37
CA ARG A 114 -2.70 2.97 -19.52
C ARG A 114 -3.33 1.58 -19.65
N PHE A 115 -3.90 1.06 -18.55
CA PHE A 115 -4.43 -0.32 -18.49
C PHE A 115 -5.90 -0.38 -18.06
N PRO A 116 -6.81 0.38 -18.74
CA PRO A 116 -8.18 0.57 -18.26
C PRO A 116 -9.01 -0.72 -18.25
N ASP A 117 -8.59 -1.74 -18.97
CA ASP A 117 -9.23 -3.05 -19.00
C ASP A 117 -8.72 -4.02 -17.94
N ARG A 118 -7.67 -3.66 -17.21
CA ARG A 118 -7.09 -4.49 -16.15
C ARG A 118 -7.24 -3.86 -14.76
N ILE A 119 -6.90 -2.57 -14.60
CA ILE A 119 -6.90 -1.86 -13.33
C ILE A 119 -7.62 -0.52 -13.42
N ARG A 120 -8.30 -0.12 -12.35
CA ARG A 120 -9.06 1.14 -12.29
C ARG A 120 -8.84 1.83 -10.94
N PRO A 121 -8.85 3.17 -10.92
CA PRO A 121 -8.83 3.91 -9.67
C PRO A 121 -10.14 3.68 -8.91
N ALA A 122 -10.04 3.65 -7.58
CA ALA A 122 -11.17 3.66 -6.67
C ALA A 122 -10.97 4.71 -5.57
N SER A 123 -12.05 5.34 -5.15
CA SER A 123 -12.09 6.36 -4.09
C SER A 123 -13.05 6.00 -2.96
N SER A 124 -13.67 4.83 -3.03
CA SER A 124 -14.57 4.32 -2.00
C SER A 124 -14.57 2.79 -1.97
N ALA A 125 -14.97 2.22 -0.84
CA ALA A 125 -15.16 0.79 -0.70
C ALA A 125 -16.24 0.24 -1.64
N ALA A 126 -17.30 1.02 -1.91
CA ALA A 126 -18.34 0.65 -2.86
C ALA A 126 -17.80 0.54 -4.30
N GLU A 127 -16.93 1.47 -4.73
CA GLU A 127 -16.26 1.38 -6.03
C GLU A 127 -15.34 0.17 -6.10
N ALA A 128 -14.58 -0.13 -5.06
CA ALA A 128 -13.70 -1.29 -5.01
C ALA A 128 -14.50 -2.59 -5.20
N ARG A 129 -15.60 -2.77 -4.44
CA ARG A 129 -16.46 -3.95 -4.58
C ARG A 129 -17.06 -4.07 -6.00
N ARG A 130 -17.46 -2.95 -6.59
CA ARG A 130 -17.99 -2.92 -7.97
C ARG A 130 -16.93 -3.29 -8.99
N LEU A 131 -15.71 -2.78 -8.86
CA LEU A 131 -14.59 -3.10 -9.76
C LEU A 131 -14.19 -4.57 -9.66
N ASN A 132 -14.06 -5.09 -8.43
CA ASN A 132 -13.78 -6.51 -8.20
C ASN A 132 -14.87 -7.42 -8.83
N ALA A 133 -16.16 -7.07 -8.67
CA ALA A 133 -17.25 -7.82 -9.30
C ALA A 133 -17.19 -7.77 -10.84
N GLN A 134 -16.50 -6.80 -11.44
CA GLN A 134 -16.24 -6.69 -12.87
C GLN A 134 -14.93 -7.37 -13.31
N GLY A 135 -14.21 -8.01 -12.39
CA GLY A 135 -12.90 -8.61 -12.66
C GLY A 135 -11.81 -7.57 -12.94
N ARG A 136 -11.91 -6.36 -12.37
CA ARG A 136 -10.92 -5.30 -12.49
C ARG A 136 -10.10 -5.19 -11.21
N LEU A 137 -8.80 -5.02 -11.36
CA LEU A 137 -7.93 -4.66 -10.26
C LEU A 137 -8.23 -3.23 -9.78
N ILE A 138 -7.93 -2.97 -8.51
CA ILE A 138 -8.32 -1.77 -7.79
C ILE A 138 -7.07 -0.97 -7.42
N ALA A 139 -7.01 0.30 -7.81
CA ALA A 139 -5.97 1.22 -7.37
C ALA A 139 -6.54 2.28 -6.43
N PHE A 140 -6.24 2.16 -5.14
CA PHE A 140 -6.38 3.24 -4.18
C PHE A 140 -5.09 4.08 -4.13
N LYS A 141 -5.18 5.31 -3.62
CA LYS A 141 -4.01 6.13 -3.30
C LYS A 141 -3.91 6.36 -1.80
N SER A 142 -2.70 6.25 -1.29
CA SER A 142 -2.33 6.69 0.06
C SER A 142 -1.25 7.77 0.02
N MET A 143 -1.13 8.52 1.12
CA MET A 143 -0.03 9.45 1.35
C MET A 143 0.76 8.96 2.56
N GLU A 144 2.00 8.60 2.36
CA GLU A 144 2.93 8.33 3.43
C GLU A 144 3.80 9.54 3.68
N ASN A 145 3.81 9.99 4.94
CA ASN A 145 4.39 11.25 5.36
C ASN A 145 3.61 12.48 4.83
N SER A 146 2.82 13.11 5.68
CA SER A 146 2.09 14.34 5.36
C SER A 146 3.00 15.60 5.26
N TYR A 147 4.31 15.44 5.34
CA TYR A 147 5.33 16.49 5.19
C TYR A 147 5.09 17.43 4.00
N PRO A 148 4.65 16.97 2.79
CA PRO A 148 4.36 17.84 1.63
C PRO A 148 3.28 18.89 1.86
N LEU A 149 2.42 18.69 2.85
CA LEU A 149 1.38 19.68 3.18
C LEU A 149 1.98 20.97 3.76
N GLY A 150 3.22 20.92 4.28
CA GLY A 150 3.80 22.06 4.99
C GLY A 150 2.91 22.45 6.17
N GLU A 151 2.64 23.76 6.31
CA GLU A 151 1.73 24.29 7.33
C GLU A 151 0.33 24.61 6.77
N ASP A 152 0.08 24.32 5.49
CA ASP A 152 -1.18 24.59 4.79
C ASP A 152 -2.06 23.33 4.70
N LEU A 153 -2.92 23.15 5.69
CA LEU A 153 -3.84 22.00 5.74
C LEU A 153 -4.89 22.01 4.62
N SER A 154 -5.12 23.12 3.91
CA SER A 154 -6.04 23.15 2.76
C SER A 154 -5.61 22.20 1.64
N LEU A 155 -4.31 21.89 1.57
CA LEU A 155 -3.73 20.93 0.62
C LEU A 155 -4.20 19.50 0.87
N LEU A 156 -4.63 19.15 2.09
CA LEU A 156 -5.20 17.83 2.35
C LEU A 156 -6.48 17.62 1.52
N ALA A 157 -7.31 18.65 1.36
CA ALA A 157 -8.46 18.60 0.47
C ALA A 157 -8.06 18.46 -1.01
N GLU A 158 -6.94 19.03 -1.44
CA GLU A 158 -6.38 18.83 -2.79
C GLU A 158 -6.01 17.36 -3.00
N PHE A 159 -5.27 16.74 -2.09
CA PHE A 159 -4.91 15.33 -2.19
C PHE A 159 -6.14 14.41 -2.09
N HIS A 160 -7.15 14.77 -1.29
CA HIS A 160 -8.41 14.05 -1.27
C HIS A 160 -9.12 14.09 -2.64
N ARG A 161 -9.19 15.25 -3.31
CA ARG A 161 -9.73 15.36 -4.69
C ARG A 161 -8.93 14.56 -5.70
N ARG A 162 -7.63 14.38 -5.49
CA ARG A 162 -6.76 13.53 -6.30
C ARG A 162 -6.87 12.04 -5.99
N GLY A 163 -7.76 11.65 -5.08
CA GLY A 163 -8.10 10.26 -4.78
C GLY A 163 -7.38 9.67 -3.56
N VAL A 164 -6.61 10.43 -2.78
CA VAL A 164 -6.03 9.93 -1.52
C VAL A 164 -7.15 9.59 -0.52
N ARG A 165 -7.09 8.39 0.04
CA ARG A 165 -8.09 7.87 0.99
C ARG A 165 -7.49 7.31 2.28
N LEU A 166 -6.17 7.26 2.36
CA LEU A 166 -5.40 6.83 3.52
C LEU A 166 -4.20 7.76 3.64
N ALA A 167 -3.90 8.30 4.83
CA ALA A 167 -2.71 9.13 5.00
C ALA A 167 -2.13 9.01 6.41
N GLY A 168 -0.78 9.01 6.49
CA GLY A 168 0.00 9.04 7.72
C GLY A 168 0.60 10.42 8.00
N PRO A 169 0.73 10.84 9.28
CA PRO A 169 1.27 12.15 9.60
C PRO A 169 2.80 12.24 9.39
N VAL A 170 3.53 11.15 9.61
CA VAL A 170 5.00 11.08 9.59
C VAL A 170 5.50 9.83 8.89
N HIS A 171 6.81 9.80 8.57
CA HIS A 171 7.56 8.60 8.20
C HIS A 171 8.71 8.36 9.21
N GLY A 172 9.94 8.23 8.78
CA GLY A 172 11.11 7.88 9.61
C GLY A 172 11.61 9.00 10.53
N ALA A 173 11.18 10.25 10.35
CA ALA A 173 11.59 11.39 11.15
C ALA A 173 10.39 12.24 11.59
N ASN A 174 10.55 12.97 12.69
CA ASN A 174 9.55 13.94 13.15
C ASN A 174 9.37 15.05 12.12
N ASN A 175 8.15 15.53 11.98
CA ASN A 175 7.86 16.67 11.13
C ASN A 175 6.98 17.71 11.84
N GLN A 176 6.35 18.61 11.10
CA GLN A 176 5.49 19.65 11.65
C GLN A 176 4.18 19.13 12.27
N PHE A 177 3.81 17.86 12.04
CA PHE A 177 2.55 17.27 12.54
C PHE A 177 2.74 16.39 13.76
N ALA A 178 3.79 15.56 13.80
CA ALA A 178 3.90 14.52 14.84
C ALA A 178 5.32 14.01 15.03
N ASP A 179 5.47 13.23 16.12
CA ASP A 179 6.67 12.45 16.37
C ASP A 179 6.58 11.07 15.69
N SER A 180 7.68 10.71 15.02
CA SER A 180 7.91 9.39 14.43
C SER A 180 8.37 8.39 15.48
N ALA A 181 8.09 7.10 15.23
CA ALA A 181 8.56 5.99 16.06
C ALA A 181 10.08 5.84 16.08
N THR A 182 10.77 6.31 15.04
CA THR A 182 12.22 6.13 14.86
C THR A 182 13.04 7.39 15.09
N ASP A 183 12.42 8.47 15.59
CA ASP A 183 13.10 9.71 15.91
C ASP A 183 12.95 10.06 17.42
N LYS A 184 13.77 10.98 17.90
CA LYS A 184 13.69 11.46 19.29
C LYS A 184 12.46 12.34 19.49
N PRO A 185 11.70 12.17 20.58
CA PRO A 185 10.50 12.96 20.81
C PRO A 185 10.75 14.47 20.72
N ARG A 186 9.94 15.16 19.95
CA ARG A 186 9.94 16.63 19.78
C ARG A 186 8.65 17.25 20.34
N TRP A 187 7.52 16.61 20.09
CA TRP A 187 6.20 17.08 20.45
C TRP A 187 5.57 16.28 21.59
N ASN A 188 6.18 15.16 21.97
CA ASN A 188 5.58 14.12 22.81
C ASN A 188 4.24 13.64 22.24
N GLY A 189 4.21 13.38 20.95
CA GLY A 189 3.05 12.95 20.19
C GLY A 189 2.70 13.89 19.03
N LEU A 190 1.47 14.38 18.97
CA LEU A 190 1.01 15.32 17.96
C LEU A 190 1.41 16.76 18.34
N SER A 191 1.89 17.51 17.35
CA SER A 191 2.03 18.96 17.44
C SER A 191 0.64 19.64 17.48
N PRO A 192 0.56 20.97 17.79
CA PRO A 192 -0.69 21.71 17.64
C PRO A 192 -1.27 21.61 16.21
N LEU A 193 -0.42 21.65 15.17
CA LEU A 193 -0.84 21.49 13.78
C LEU A 193 -1.30 20.07 13.48
N GLY A 194 -0.65 19.05 14.08
CA GLY A 194 -1.05 17.65 13.96
C GLY A 194 -2.45 17.37 14.51
N ARG A 195 -2.86 18.07 15.57
CA ARG A 195 -4.24 17.95 16.08
C ARG A 195 -5.27 18.50 15.10
N LEU A 196 -4.96 19.59 14.41
CA LEU A 196 -5.80 20.15 13.34
C LEU A 196 -5.84 19.21 12.13
N TRP A 197 -4.69 18.61 11.78
CA TRP A 197 -4.62 17.59 10.73
C TRP A 197 -5.55 16.41 11.01
N VAL A 198 -5.61 15.88 12.25
CA VAL A 198 -6.57 14.82 12.63
C VAL A 198 -8.02 15.27 12.40
N SER A 199 -8.36 16.50 12.77
CA SER A 199 -9.70 17.06 12.53
C SER A 199 -10.06 17.11 11.05
N ASP A 200 -9.13 17.55 10.20
CA ASP A 200 -9.33 17.62 8.76
C ASP A 200 -9.40 16.24 8.10
N MET A 201 -8.60 15.25 8.56
CA MET A 201 -8.70 13.87 8.13
C MET A 201 -10.11 13.30 8.36
N ASN A 202 -10.64 13.46 9.58
CA ASN A 202 -12.00 13.05 9.93
C ASN A 202 -13.05 13.78 9.07
N ARG A 203 -12.91 15.09 8.92
CA ARG A 203 -13.84 15.91 8.12
C ARG A 203 -13.88 15.50 6.65
N LEU A 204 -12.73 15.16 6.07
CA LEU A 204 -12.61 14.75 4.66
C LEU A 204 -12.93 13.27 4.43
N GLY A 205 -13.05 12.46 5.48
CA GLY A 205 -13.26 11.02 5.34
C GLY A 205 -12.03 10.28 4.80
N ILE A 206 -10.82 10.77 5.15
CA ILE A 206 -9.56 10.10 4.86
C ILE A 206 -9.20 9.24 6.07
N VAL A 207 -8.91 7.96 5.85
CA VAL A 207 -8.48 7.04 6.91
C VAL A 207 -7.11 7.47 7.44
N ILE A 208 -6.97 7.55 8.76
CA ILE A 208 -5.69 7.85 9.40
C ILE A 208 -4.83 6.58 9.41
N ASP A 209 -3.61 6.69 8.89
CA ASP A 209 -2.56 5.68 9.00
C ASP A 209 -1.60 6.02 10.14
N ALA A 210 -1.50 5.12 11.11
CA ALA A 210 -0.63 5.30 12.27
C ALA A 210 0.68 4.47 12.19
N SER A 211 1.04 3.92 11.01
CA SER A 211 2.15 2.96 10.87
C SER A 211 3.50 3.48 11.35
N HIS A 212 3.85 4.73 11.12
CA HIS A 212 5.12 5.35 11.53
C HIS A 212 5.04 6.17 12.81
N ALA A 213 3.85 6.26 13.40
CA ALA A 213 3.62 7.09 14.58
C ALA A 213 4.39 6.57 15.81
N SER A 214 4.99 7.46 16.57
CA SER A 214 5.50 7.10 17.91
C SER A 214 4.36 6.60 18.80
N ASP A 215 4.69 5.88 19.86
CA ASP A 215 3.70 5.41 20.85
C ASP A 215 2.81 6.54 21.36
N ALA A 216 3.40 7.72 21.65
CA ALA A 216 2.66 8.90 22.09
C ALA A 216 1.78 9.49 21.00
N THR A 217 2.27 9.52 19.76
CA THR A 217 1.47 9.95 18.58
C THR A 217 0.30 9.01 18.35
N PHE A 218 0.53 7.69 18.36
CA PHE A 218 -0.52 6.68 18.23
C PHE A 218 -1.61 6.86 19.30
N ASP A 219 -1.23 7.00 20.57
CA ASP A 219 -2.16 7.14 21.68
C ASP A 219 -3.02 8.41 21.55
N GLN A 220 -2.45 9.51 21.03
CA GLN A 220 -3.18 10.74 20.78
C GLN A 220 -4.05 10.67 19.52
N LEU A 221 -3.61 9.98 18.46
CA LEU A 221 -4.44 9.73 17.27
C LEU A 221 -5.70 8.95 17.64
N ILE A 222 -5.57 7.86 18.40
CA ILE A 222 -6.71 7.07 18.89
C ILE A 222 -7.67 7.91 19.74
N ALA A 223 -7.15 8.81 20.57
CA ALA A 223 -7.95 9.61 21.47
C ALA A 223 -8.70 10.74 20.74
N LEU A 224 -8.20 11.23 19.61
CA LEU A 224 -8.73 12.38 18.88
C LEU A 224 -9.52 11.99 17.63
N SER A 225 -9.21 10.85 17.01
CA SER A 225 -9.93 10.41 15.81
C SER A 225 -11.38 10.06 16.16
N THR A 226 -12.31 10.53 15.34
CA THR A 226 -13.73 10.17 15.41
C THR A 226 -14.07 8.97 14.52
N SER A 227 -13.12 8.51 13.71
CA SER A 227 -13.26 7.35 12.82
C SER A 227 -12.21 6.28 13.13
N PRO A 228 -12.46 5.01 12.77
CA PRO A 228 -11.46 3.95 12.91
C PRO A 228 -10.20 4.26 12.10
N MET A 229 -9.05 3.81 12.62
CA MET A 229 -7.75 4.01 11.99
C MET A 229 -7.16 2.69 11.46
N LEU A 230 -6.18 2.80 10.57
CA LEU A 230 -5.33 1.70 10.14
C LEU A 230 -3.89 1.90 10.65
N LEU A 231 -3.17 0.78 10.78
CA LEU A 231 -1.74 0.74 10.58
C LEU A 231 -1.55 0.03 9.23
N SER A 232 -1.18 0.75 8.19
CA SER A 232 -1.13 0.21 6.84
C SER A 232 -0.06 -0.88 6.66
N HIS A 233 1.04 -0.82 7.45
CA HIS A 233 2.15 -1.77 7.44
C HIS A 233 2.87 -1.75 8.79
N SER A 234 2.52 -2.67 9.67
CA SER A 234 3.11 -2.77 11.02
C SER A 234 3.11 -4.20 11.54
N GLY A 235 3.79 -4.42 12.66
CA GLY A 235 3.91 -5.72 13.30
C GLY A 235 3.71 -5.67 14.82
N SER A 236 4.13 -6.73 15.51
CA SER A 236 4.01 -6.88 16.96
C SER A 236 5.37 -6.76 17.65
N ARG A 237 5.47 -5.84 18.63
CA ARG A 237 6.65 -5.66 19.46
C ARG A 237 6.94 -6.88 20.34
N ALA A 238 5.91 -7.65 20.72
CA ALA A 238 6.07 -8.89 21.44
C ALA A 238 6.78 -9.97 20.63
N MET A 239 6.69 -9.92 19.30
CA MET A 239 7.35 -10.88 18.38
C MET A 239 8.72 -10.39 17.92
N PHE A 240 8.90 -9.08 17.78
CA PHE A 240 10.17 -8.44 17.50
C PHE A 240 10.17 -7.01 18.09
N ASP A 241 11.05 -6.78 19.06
CA ASP A 241 11.14 -5.49 19.77
C ASP A 241 11.78 -4.42 18.90
N HIS A 242 10.91 -3.73 18.16
CA HIS A 242 11.28 -2.63 17.28
C HIS A 242 10.28 -1.48 17.44
N PRO A 243 10.70 -0.19 17.43
CA PRO A 243 9.81 0.94 17.64
C PRO A 243 8.71 1.07 16.59
N ARG A 244 8.89 0.51 15.39
CA ARG A 244 7.87 0.46 14.32
C ARG A 244 6.73 -0.54 14.59
N ASN A 245 6.93 -1.44 15.55
CA ASN A 245 5.94 -2.45 15.96
C ASN A 245 5.12 -1.95 17.16
N LEU A 246 3.84 -2.31 17.22
CA LEU A 246 2.97 -2.02 18.35
C LEU A 246 3.12 -3.07 19.46
N ASP A 247 3.06 -2.62 20.71
CA ASP A 247 2.83 -3.54 21.83
C ASP A 247 1.38 -4.06 21.86
N ASP A 248 1.18 -5.18 22.56
CA ASP A 248 -0.13 -5.85 22.65
C ASP A 248 -1.23 -4.96 23.25
N ALA A 249 -0.89 -4.03 24.15
CA ALA A 249 -1.87 -3.12 24.74
C ALA A 249 -2.41 -2.14 23.70
N ARG A 250 -1.53 -1.60 22.85
CA ARG A 250 -1.92 -0.70 21.75
C ARG A 250 -2.64 -1.45 20.62
N ILE A 251 -2.25 -2.70 20.32
CA ILE A 251 -3.00 -3.53 19.38
C ILE A 251 -4.43 -3.73 19.86
N ARG A 252 -4.65 -4.05 21.15
CA ARG A 252 -6.01 -4.17 21.72
C ARG A 252 -6.76 -2.83 21.71
N LYS A 253 -6.07 -1.72 21.98
CA LYS A 253 -6.66 -0.38 21.96
C LYS A 253 -7.12 0.00 20.55
N LEU A 254 -6.32 -0.31 19.52
CA LEU A 254 -6.70 -0.12 18.11
C LEU A 254 -7.95 -0.93 17.76
N ALA A 255 -7.98 -2.21 18.12
CA ALA A 255 -9.11 -3.09 17.89
C ALA A 255 -10.38 -2.60 18.60
N ALA A 256 -10.27 -2.20 19.88
CA ALA A 256 -11.38 -1.64 20.64
C ALA A 256 -11.94 -0.33 20.02
N ALA A 257 -11.10 0.44 19.33
CA ALA A 257 -11.51 1.62 18.56
C ALA A 257 -12.06 1.29 17.16
N GLY A 258 -12.23 0.00 16.81
CA GLY A 258 -12.75 -0.43 15.51
C GLY A 258 -11.72 -0.42 14.38
N GLY A 259 -10.47 -0.06 14.67
CA GLY A 259 -9.37 -0.02 13.70
C GLY A 259 -8.83 -1.39 13.32
N ALA A 260 -7.77 -1.42 12.51
CA ALA A 260 -7.08 -2.66 12.16
C ALA A 260 -5.57 -2.44 11.97
N ILE A 261 -4.79 -3.49 12.25
CA ILE A 261 -3.36 -3.56 11.94
C ILE A 261 -3.18 -4.42 10.69
N CYS A 262 -2.63 -3.84 9.63
CA CYS A 262 -2.27 -4.55 8.42
C CYS A 262 -0.84 -5.08 8.60
N PHE A 263 -0.75 -6.41 8.64
CA PHE A 263 0.46 -7.09 9.03
C PHE A 263 1.50 -7.02 7.92
N SER A 264 2.70 -6.57 8.29
CA SER A 264 3.80 -6.32 7.36
C SER A 264 4.81 -7.47 7.33
N THR A 265 5.57 -7.55 6.25
CA THR A 265 6.72 -8.46 6.09
C THR A 265 8.01 -7.88 6.69
N ILE A 266 8.03 -6.59 7.04
CA ILE A 266 9.19 -5.92 7.65
C ILE A 266 9.13 -5.96 9.19
N PHE A 267 10.24 -5.60 9.84
CA PHE A 267 10.39 -5.56 11.31
C PHE A 267 10.01 -6.88 12.02
N LEU A 268 10.40 -7.99 11.41
CA LEU A 268 10.31 -9.35 11.98
C LEU A 268 11.67 -9.85 12.48
N ALA A 269 12.75 -9.20 12.07
CA ALA A 269 14.14 -9.44 12.46
C ALA A 269 14.95 -8.15 12.29
N ASP A 270 16.18 -8.15 12.77
CA ASP A 270 17.12 -7.04 12.55
C ASP A 270 17.39 -6.85 11.05
N LEU A 271 17.17 -5.63 10.56
CA LEU A 271 17.63 -5.21 9.25
C LEU A 271 19.04 -4.64 9.39
N LYS A 272 20.05 -5.44 9.06
CA LYS A 272 21.45 -5.02 9.09
C LYS A 272 21.90 -4.66 7.68
N LEU A 273 21.80 -3.39 7.35
CA LEU A 273 22.33 -2.88 6.09
C LEU A 273 23.82 -2.56 6.28
N GLY A 274 24.70 -3.29 5.60
CA GLY A 274 26.10 -2.88 5.44
C GLY A 274 26.19 -1.55 4.69
N PRO A 275 27.35 -0.83 4.79
CA PRO A 275 27.48 0.49 4.17
C PRO A 275 27.18 0.52 2.66
N GLU A 276 27.55 -0.55 1.94
CA GLU A 276 27.27 -0.64 0.51
C GLU A 276 25.79 -0.86 0.23
N ARG A 277 25.13 -1.76 0.98
CA ARG A 277 23.68 -2.02 0.84
C ARG A 277 22.89 -0.74 1.17
N ALA A 278 23.26 -0.01 2.21
CA ALA A 278 22.63 1.25 2.58
C ALA A 278 22.73 2.29 1.45
N ALA A 279 23.93 2.45 0.86
CA ALA A 279 24.13 3.36 -0.27
C ALA A 279 23.36 2.95 -1.54
N LEU A 280 23.19 1.65 -1.76
CA LEU A 280 22.35 1.15 -2.86
C LEU A 280 20.87 1.38 -2.58
N PHE A 281 20.44 1.29 -1.32
CA PHE A 281 19.05 1.54 -0.92
C PHE A 281 18.68 3.01 -1.18
N GLU A 282 19.54 3.97 -0.82
CA GLU A 282 19.34 5.39 -1.14
C GLU A 282 19.20 5.66 -2.65
N LYS A 283 19.95 4.91 -3.48
CA LYS A 283 19.80 4.98 -4.93
C LYS A 283 18.51 4.33 -5.43
N PHE A 284 18.09 3.24 -4.79
CA PHE A 284 16.86 2.54 -5.13
C PHE A 284 15.63 3.43 -4.89
N GLU A 285 15.58 4.21 -3.82
CA GLU A 285 14.50 5.17 -3.57
C GLU A 285 14.34 6.22 -4.68
N GLN A 286 15.36 6.41 -5.51
CA GLN A 286 15.39 7.34 -6.63
C GLN A 286 15.49 6.66 -8.00
N ILE A 287 15.14 5.36 -8.08
CA ILE A 287 15.37 4.52 -9.26
C ILE A 287 14.73 5.06 -10.53
N ASN A 288 13.60 5.77 -10.42
CA ASN A 288 12.90 6.38 -11.54
C ASN A 288 13.63 7.62 -12.12
N GLN A 289 14.66 8.12 -11.43
CA GLN A 289 15.50 9.23 -11.89
C GLN A 289 16.80 8.75 -12.52
N LEU A 290 17.14 7.47 -12.36
CA LEU A 290 18.35 6.86 -12.88
C LEU A 290 18.23 6.55 -14.39
N THR A 291 19.34 6.68 -15.10
CA THR A 291 19.44 6.18 -16.48
C THR A 291 19.35 4.66 -16.52
N PRO A 292 18.99 4.05 -17.67
CA PRO A 292 18.96 2.58 -17.79
C PRO A 292 20.26 1.89 -17.42
N ALA A 293 21.43 2.50 -17.71
CA ALA A 293 22.73 1.97 -17.34
C ALA A 293 22.94 1.98 -15.81
N GLU A 294 22.56 3.08 -15.13
CA GLU A 294 22.64 3.18 -13.67
C GLU A 294 21.68 2.22 -12.98
N GLN A 295 20.49 2.00 -13.53
CA GLN A 295 19.53 1.01 -13.04
C GLN A 295 20.09 -0.42 -13.13
N ALA A 296 20.74 -0.76 -14.26
CA ALA A 296 21.37 -2.06 -14.45
C ALA A 296 22.55 -2.28 -13.49
N ASP A 297 23.39 -1.23 -13.28
CA ASP A 297 24.47 -1.26 -12.28
C ASP A 297 23.92 -1.45 -10.87
N LEU A 298 22.92 -0.69 -10.49
CA LEU A 298 22.24 -0.80 -9.20
C LEU A 298 21.74 -2.24 -8.97
N THR A 299 21.00 -2.79 -9.93
CA THR A 299 20.46 -4.16 -9.84
C THR A 299 21.57 -5.19 -9.70
N THR A 300 22.62 -5.09 -10.51
CA THR A 300 23.77 -6.01 -10.49
C THR A 300 24.47 -5.99 -9.13
N ARG A 301 24.76 -4.81 -8.60
CA ARG A 301 25.43 -4.65 -7.30
C ARG A 301 24.53 -5.08 -6.14
N TRP A 302 23.23 -4.76 -6.21
CA TRP A 302 22.26 -5.19 -5.22
C TRP A 302 22.23 -6.72 -5.12
N ARG A 303 22.10 -7.39 -6.26
CA ARG A 303 22.04 -8.86 -6.31
C ARG A 303 23.34 -9.53 -5.89
N ALA A 304 24.48 -8.92 -6.15
CA ALA A 304 25.78 -9.44 -5.70
C ALA A 304 25.87 -9.52 -4.16
N LEU A 305 25.21 -8.62 -3.44
CA LEU A 305 25.19 -8.61 -1.98
C LEU A 305 24.22 -9.64 -1.37
N ASP A 306 23.25 -10.17 -2.13
CA ASP A 306 22.23 -11.07 -1.56
C ASP A 306 22.82 -12.36 -0.96
N THR A 307 23.99 -12.80 -1.43
CA THR A 307 24.68 -13.98 -0.90
C THR A 307 25.47 -13.72 0.37
N THR A 308 25.94 -12.49 0.58
CA THR A 308 26.80 -12.11 1.71
C THR A 308 26.07 -11.25 2.74
N GLU A 309 25.12 -10.47 2.29
CA GLU A 309 24.28 -9.58 3.08
C GLU A 309 22.81 -9.74 2.65
N PRO A 310 22.15 -10.88 2.96
CA PRO A 310 20.76 -11.07 2.59
C PRO A 310 19.89 -9.95 3.17
N LEU A 311 19.04 -9.36 2.31
CA LEU A 311 18.16 -8.27 2.71
C LEU A 311 17.18 -8.73 3.80
N TRP A 312 16.67 -9.95 3.68
CA TRP A 312 15.69 -10.50 4.61
C TRP A 312 16.33 -11.54 5.53
N ALA A 313 16.30 -11.24 6.83
CA ALA A 313 16.71 -12.17 7.89
C ALA A 313 15.53 -12.99 8.45
N ALA A 314 14.29 -12.65 8.10
CA ALA A 314 13.09 -13.39 8.47
C ALA A 314 12.65 -14.32 7.35
N ASP A 315 12.00 -15.42 7.73
CA ASP A 315 11.38 -16.38 6.83
C ASP A 315 9.86 -16.46 7.04
N PHE A 316 9.19 -17.25 6.19
CA PHE A 316 7.75 -17.40 6.23
C PHE A 316 7.23 -18.00 7.55
N GLU A 317 7.96 -18.89 8.21
CA GLU A 317 7.52 -19.46 9.49
C GLU A 317 7.55 -18.41 10.61
N ARG A 318 8.58 -17.56 10.64
CA ARG A 318 8.64 -16.43 11.57
C ARG A 318 7.53 -15.41 11.31
N TYR A 319 7.29 -15.06 10.04
CA TYR A 319 6.17 -14.21 9.65
C TYR A 319 4.84 -14.79 10.13
N PHE A 320 4.60 -16.08 9.86
CA PHE A 320 3.35 -16.73 10.19
C PHE A 320 3.11 -16.83 11.70
N ALA A 321 4.15 -17.13 12.48
CA ALA A 321 4.07 -17.13 13.94
C ALA A 321 3.70 -15.73 14.50
N ALA A 322 4.31 -14.67 13.95
CA ALA A 322 4.02 -13.30 14.34
C ALA A 322 2.60 -12.86 13.90
N LEU A 323 2.15 -13.25 12.71
CA LEU A 323 0.79 -13.01 12.24
C LEU A 323 -0.25 -13.68 13.16
N LEU A 324 -0.05 -14.94 13.55
CA LEU A 324 -0.92 -15.63 14.49
C LEU A 324 -0.98 -14.94 15.87
N HIS A 325 0.14 -14.40 16.34
CA HIS A 325 0.15 -13.61 17.58
C HIS A 325 -0.72 -12.35 17.43
N VAL A 326 -0.55 -11.59 16.34
CA VAL A 326 -1.36 -10.39 16.09
C VAL A 326 -2.85 -10.73 15.98
N ILE A 327 -3.21 -11.80 15.26
CA ILE A 327 -4.61 -12.26 15.16
C ILE A 327 -5.17 -12.64 16.56
N LYS A 328 -4.36 -13.30 17.39
CA LYS A 328 -4.76 -13.66 18.76
C LYS A 328 -5.01 -12.43 19.63
N VAL A 329 -4.23 -11.37 19.46
CA VAL A 329 -4.31 -10.14 20.28
C VAL A 329 -5.42 -9.22 19.80
N ALA A 330 -5.54 -9.02 18.49
CA ALA A 330 -6.48 -8.09 17.87
C ALA A 330 -7.85 -8.71 17.59
N GLY A 331 -7.89 -9.99 17.24
CA GLY A 331 -9.04 -10.66 16.63
C GLY A 331 -9.07 -10.48 15.10
N VAL A 332 -9.70 -11.42 14.40
CA VAL A 332 -9.77 -11.47 12.92
C VAL A 332 -10.43 -10.23 12.30
N ASP A 333 -11.29 -9.54 13.03
CA ASP A 333 -11.99 -8.33 12.57
C ASP A 333 -11.08 -7.08 12.53
N HIS A 334 -9.85 -7.21 13.04
CA HIS A 334 -8.91 -6.10 13.24
C HIS A 334 -7.52 -6.37 12.66
N VAL A 335 -7.42 -7.33 11.72
CA VAL A 335 -6.18 -7.66 11.02
C VAL A 335 -6.40 -7.53 9.52
N CYS A 336 -5.40 -7.02 8.80
CA CYS A 336 -5.33 -6.94 7.35
C CYS A 336 -3.88 -7.21 6.89
N PHE A 337 -3.59 -7.00 5.60
CA PHE A 337 -2.26 -7.21 5.02
C PHE A 337 -1.77 -5.91 4.38
N GLY A 338 -0.49 -5.61 4.63
CA GLY A 338 0.23 -4.50 4.03
C GLY A 338 1.70 -4.80 4.11
N ALA A 339 2.22 -5.44 3.05
CA ALA A 339 3.52 -6.07 3.09
C ALA A 339 4.69 -5.11 2.92
N ASP A 340 4.45 -3.86 2.52
CA ASP A 340 5.47 -2.86 2.20
C ASP A 340 6.27 -3.24 0.93
N TRP A 341 5.55 -3.74 -0.08
CA TRP A 341 6.13 -4.13 -1.36
C TRP A 341 6.78 -2.94 -2.06
N ASP A 342 7.95 -3.17 -2.62
CA ASP A 342 8.83 -2.17 -3.26
C ASP A 342 9.36 -1.08 -2.31
N GLY A 343 8.97 -1.06 -1.00
CA GLY A 343 9.45 -0.14 0.04
C GLY A 343 10.46 -0.77 1.01
N GLY A 344 10.72 -2.07 0.89
CA GLY A 344 11.61 -2.83 1.79
C GLY A 344 10.98 -4.15 2.23
N GLY A 345 9.73 -4.37 1.87
CA GLY A 345 8.98 -5.59 2.17
C GLY A 345 9.51 -6.83 1.47
N GLY A 346 8.98 -7.97 1.89
CA GLY A 346 9.40 -9.30 1.48
C GLY A 346 10.14 -10.05 2.58
N LEU A 347 10.25 -11.36 2.40
CA LEU A 347 10.99 -12.26 3.31
C LEU A 347 11.28 -13.57 2.58
N VAL A 348 12.16 -14.41 3.16
CA VAL A 348 12.45 -15.72 2.57
C VAL A 348 11.18 -16.57 2.49
N GLY A 349 10.76 -16.90 1.29
CA GLY A 349 9.56 -17.69 0.98
C GLY A 349 8.29 -16.88 0.68
N ILE A 350 8.31 -15.55 0.87
CA ILE A 350 7.31 -14.56 0.42
C ILE A 350 8.10 -13.39 -0.16
N GLU A 351 8.48 -13.47 -1.43
CA GLU A 351 9.44 -12.55 -2.05
C GLU A 351 8.77 -11.47 -2.90
N ASP A 352 7.57 -11.75 -3.41
CA ASP A 352 6.75 -10.78 -4.14
C ASP A 352 5.25 -11.11 -4.02
N ILE A 353 4.40 -10.30 -4.64
CA ILE A 353 2.95 -10.43 -4.49
C ILE A 353 2.36 -11.71 -5.05
N ALA A 354 3.04 -12.42 -5.95
CA ALA A 354 2.59 -13.73 -6.44
C ALA A 354 2.59 -14.81 -5.33
N ASP A 355 3.24 -14.53 -4.21
CA ASP A 355 3.31 -15.42 -3.05
C ASP A 355 2.11 -15.30 -2.08
N HIS A 356 1.22 -14.34 -2.24
CA HIS A 356 0.06 -14.12 -1.36
C HIS A 356 -0.82 -15.37 -1.15
N PRO A 357 -1.07 -16.24 -2.14
CA PRO A 357 -1.82 -17.48 -1.94
C PRO A 357 -1.24 -18.39 -0.86
N LYS A 358 0.09 -18.35 -0.62
CA LYS A 358 0.75 -19.13 0.45
C LYS A 358 0.25 -18.73 1.83
N ILE A 359 0.01 -17.42 2.06
CA ILE A 359 -0.52 -16.90 3.33
C ILE A 359 -1.94 -17.45 3.56
N THR A 360 -2.80 -17.38 2.55
CA THR A 360 -4.16 -17.93 2.62
C THR A 360 -4.16 -19.42 2.90
N ALA A 361 -3.36 -20.18 2.17
CA ALA A 361 -3.26 -21.64 2.37
C ALA A 361 -2.80 -21.99 3.79
N ARG A 362 -1.83 -21.24 4.32
CA ARG A 362 -1.28 -21.46 5.67
C ARG A 362 -2.29 -21.10 6.76
N LEU A 363 -3.04 -19.98 6.60
CA LEU A 363 -4.13 -19.61 7.52
C LEU A 363 -5.27 -20.62 7.47
N LYS A 364 -5.64 -21.11 6.29
CA LYS A 364 -6.65 -22.15 6.15
C LYS A 364 -6.23 -23.43 6.86
N ALA A 365 -4.99 -23.87 6.71
CA ALA A 365 -4.42 -25.01 7.41
C ALA A 365 -4.37 -24.82 8.93
N ALA A 366 -4.27 -23.58 9.42
CA ALA A 366 -4.35 -23.24 10.84
C ALA A 366 -5.80 -23.17 11.39
N GLY A 367 -6.81 -23.42 10.55
CA GLY A 367 -8.22 -23.55 10.96
C GLY A 367 -9.07 -22.29 10.82
N PHE A 368 -8.57 -21.22 10.20
CA PHE A 368 -9.39 -20.03 9.92
C PHE A 368 -10.47 -20.35 8.89
N SER A 369 -11.67 -19.82 9.10
CA SER A 369 -12.79 -19.98 8.19
C SER A 369 -12.62 -19.12 6.93
N ASP A 370 -13.35 -19.44 5.85
CA ASP A 370 -13.40 -18.61 4.63
C ASP A 370 -13.85 -17.17 4.94
N THR A 371 -14.77 -17.03 5.91
CA THR A 371 -15.23 -15.71 6.38
C THR A 371 -14.12 -14.92 7.08
N ASP A 372 -13.31 -15.59 7.93
CA ASP A 372 -12.17 -14.92 8.58
C ASP A 372 -11.15 -14.45 7.57
N LEU A 373 -10.85 -15.28 6.56
CA LEU A 373 -9.94 -14.93 5.49
C LEU A 373 -10.47 -13.76 4.64
N ALA A 374 -11.77 -13.77 4.31
CA ALA A 374 -12.40 -12.65 3.58
C ALA A 374 -12.33 -11.32 4.37
N LYS A 375 -12.47 -11.38 5.70
CA LYS A 375 -12.29 -10.19 6.55
C LYS A 375 -10.86 -9.67 6.49
N MET A 376 -9.87 -10.54 6.69
CA MET A 376 -8.47 -10.15 6.76
C MET A 376 -7.91 -9.66 5.42
N TRP A 377 -8.28 -10.26 4.30
CA TRP A 377 -7.74 -9.86 2.99
C TRP A 377 -8.24 -8.51 2.49
N GLY A 378 -9.51 -8.20 2.59
CA GLY A 378 -10.02 -6.90 2.11
C GLY A 378 -11.17 -6.36 2.94
N GLY A 379 -11.94 -7.26 3.59
CA GLY A 379 -13.16 -6.91 4.31
C GLY A 379 -12.96 -5.86 5.39
N ASN A 380 -11.91 -5.99 6.21
CA ASN A 380 -11.64 -5.05 7.31
C ASN A 380 -11.22 -3.66 6.80
N VAL A 381 -10.41 -3.62 5.74
CA VAL A 381 -9.99 -2.36 5.10
C VAL A 381 -11.20 -1.63 4.54
N LEU A 382 -12.03 -2.33 3.76
CA LEU A 382 -13.24 -1.75 3.17
C LEU A 382 -14.27 -1.32 4.21
N ARG A 383 -14.42 -2.07 5.32
CA ARG A 383 -15.27 -1.67 6.46
C ARG A 383 -14.79 -0.35 7.07
N ILE A 384 -13.49 -0.21 7.31
CA ILE A 384 -12.92 1.02 7.89
C ILE A 384 -13.10 2.18 6.94
N MET A 385 -12.88 2.01 5.63
CA MET A 385 -13.14 3.03 4.63
C MET A 385 -14.62 3.47 4.61
N ASP A 386 -15.56 2.51 4.61
CA ASP A 386 -17.01 2.81 4.67
C ASP A 386 -17.37 3.62 5.93
N GLN A 387 -16.86 3.20 7.09
CA GLN A 387 -17.12 3.88 8.36
C GLN A 387 -16.54 5.29 8.38
N THR A 388 -15.31 5.44 7.92
CA THR A 388 -14.64 6.76 7.87
C THR A 388 -15.35 7.72 6.91
N GLN A 389 -15.74 7.24 5.72
CA GLN A 389 -16.47 8.05 4.76
C GLN A 389 -17.90 8.40 5.22
N ALA A 390 -18.56 7.50 5.95
CA ALA A 390 -19.88 7.76 6.50
C ALA A 390 -19.88 8.82 7.63
N LEU A 391 -18.75 8.98 8.32
CA LEU A 391 -18.57 9.98 9.38
C LEU A 391 -18.03 11.32 8.86
N ALA A 392 -17.66 11.38 7.57
CA ALA A 392 -17.16 12.61 6.96
C ALA A 392 -18.19 13.74 6.98
N GLY A 393 -17.71 14.94 7.24
CA GLY A 393 -18.49 16.16 7.09
C GLY A 393 -18.64 16.58 5.61
N PRO A 394 -19.34 17.67 5.33
CA PRO A 394 -19.36 18.23 3.99
C PRO A 394 -17.92 18.60 3.58
N PRO A 395 -17.55 18.37 2.30
CA PRO A 395 -16.21 18.61 1.79
C PRO A 395 -15.79 20.09 1.79
#